data_8992903cd6d9970f64a2f9c426954312
#
_entry.id   8992903cd6d9970f64a2f9c426954312
#
_cell.length_a   1.000
_cell.length_b   1.000
_cell.length_c   1.000
_cell.angle_alpha   90.00
_cell.angle_beta   90.00
_cell.angle_gamma   90.00
#
_symmetry.space_group_name_H-M   'P 1'
#
loop_
_entity.id
_entity.type
_entity.pdbx_description
1 polymer ?
#
loop_
_entity_poly.entity_id
_entity_poly.type
_entity_poly.pdbx_seq_one_letter_code
_entity_poly.pdbx_strand_id
1 'polypeptide(L)' 'MAKLLISPADISKKYNISYQTVNYYTNLGLLTVKRRDGNNRLYNSREVSAGLSRITKLKSQGYSLRLIRGIIRKEI' A
#
# COMPACT_ATOMS: atom_id res chain seq x y z
N MET A 1 -19.53 -9.80 1.08
CA MET A 1 -18.60 -9.50 -0.03
C MET A 1 -17.50 -8.56 0.44
N ALA A 2 -16.29 -8.81 -0.01
CA ALA A 2 -15.16 -7.94 0.32
C ALA A 2 -15.37 -6.57 -0.34
N LYS A 3 -15.06 -5.51 0.37
CA LYS A 3 -15.11 -4.17 -0.19
C LYS A 3 -14.03 -4.02 -1.24
N LEU A 4 -14.38 -3.53 -2.41
CA LEU A 4 -13.42 -3.26 -3.47
C LEU A 4 -12.54 -2.05 -3.12
N LEU A 5 -13.13 -1.03 -2.52
CA LEU A 5 -12.43 0.18 -2.09
C LEU A 5 -12.35 0.23 -0.56
N ILE A 6 -11.17 0.54 -0.04
CA ILE A 6 -10.93 0.59 1.41
C ILE A 6 -10.17 1.87 1.77
N SER A 7 -10.39 2.34 2.99
CA SER A 7 -9.77 3.55 3.53
C SER A 7 -8.39 3.23 4.13
N PRO A 8 -7.56 4.27 4.38
CA PRO A 8 -6.31 4.06 5.12
C PRO A 8 -6.52 3.43 6.50
N ALA A 9 -7.61 3.79 7.19
CA ALA A 9 -7.92 3.20 8.49
C ALA A 9 -8.21 1.70 8.36
N ASP A 10 -8.95 1.30 7.30
CA ASP A 10 -9.20 -0.11 7.03
C ASP A 10 -7.91 -0.88 6.76
N ILE A 11 -7.00 -0.27 6.00
CA ILE A 11 -5.70 -0.89 5.71
C ILE A 11 -4.90 -1.08 6.99
N SER A 12 -4.83 -0.04 7.80
CA SER A 12 -4.12 -0.06 9.07
C SER A 12 -4.62 -1.20 9.96
N LYS A 13 -5.93 -1.32 10.06
CA LYS A 13 -6.57 -2.31 10.91
C LYS A 13 -6.38 -3.74 10.37
N LYS A 14 -6.61 -3.92 9.08
CA LYS A 14 -6.57 -5.24 8.45
C LYS A 14 -5.18 -5.84 8.43
N TYR A 15 -4.17 -5.01 8.16
CA TYR A 15 -2.79 -5.47 7.99
C TYR A 15 -1.91 -5.20 9.20
N ASN A 16 -2.49 -4.64 10.26
CA ASN A 16 -1.79 -4.35 11.51
C ASN A 16 -0.53 -3.48 11.29
N ILE A 17 -0.70 -2.43 10.49
CA ILE A 17 0.35 -1.43 10.25
C ILE A 17 -0.19 -0.08 10.69
N SER A 18 0.73 0.84 11.02
CA SER A 18 0.30 2.16 11.48
C SER A 18 -0.26 2.99 10.33
N TYR A 19 -1.10 3.95 10.67
CA TYR A 19 -1.62 4.92 9.71
C TYR A 19 -0.48 5.67 9.03
N GLN A 20 0.56 6.00 9.80
CA GLN A 20 1.75 6.66 9.25
C GLN A 20 2.44 5.79 8.21
N THR A 21 2.49 4.48 8.43
CA THR A 21 3.08 3.55 7.47
C THR A 21 2.28 3.54 6.17
N VAL A 22 0.94 3.55 6.26
CA VAL A 22 0.09 3.63 5.07
C VAL A 22 0.40 4.91 4.28
N ASN A 23 0.49 6.04 4.98
CA ASN A 23 0.82 7.32 4.35
C ASN A 23 2.21 7.29 3.72
N TYR A 24 3.17 6.73 4.41
CA TYR A 24 4.55 6.63 3.92
C TYR A 24 4.61 5.81 2.64
N TYR A 25 3.97 4.65 2.62
CA TYR A 25 3.94 3.80 1.44
C TYR A 25 3.23 4.49 0.28
N THR A 26 2.17 5.24 0.56
CA THR A 26 1.46 6.01 -0.46
C THR A 26 2.37 7.08 -1.05
N ASN A 27 3.11 7.80 -0.19
CA ASN A 27 4.02 8.85 -0.64
C ASN A 27 5.18 8.30 -1.46
N LEU A 28 5.62 7.08 -1.16
CA LEU A 28 6.67 6.42 -1.94
C LEU A 28 6.17 5.86 -3.28
N GLY A 29 4.85 5.87 -3.50
CA GLY A 29 4.28 5.29 -4.70
C GLY A 29 4.08 3.79 -4.63
N LEU A 30 4.22 3.19 -3.44
CA LEU A 30 4.03 1.74 -3.26
C LEU A 30 2.55 1.38 -3.14
N LEU A 31 1.74 2.31 -2.65
CA LEU A 31 0.29 2.18 -2.62
C LEU A 31 -0.30 3.34 -3.41
N THR A 32 -1.29 3.06 -4.24
CA THR A 32 -1.88 4.07 -5.12
C THR A 32 -3.30 4.39 -4.68
N VAL A 33 -3.58 5.68 -4.49
CA VAL A 33 -4.93 6.14 -4.21
C VAL A 33 -5.77 5.94 -5.47
N LYS A 34 -6.85 5.18 -5.34
CA LYS A 34 -7.73 4.88 -6.48
C LYS A 34 -8.78 5.96 -6.67
N ARG A 35 -9.30 6.49 -5.57
CA ARG A 35 -10.39 7.44 -5.59
C ARG A 35 -10.32 8.33 -4.36
N ARG A 36 -10.77 9.55 -4.48
CA ARG A 36 -10.92 10.46 -3.34
C ARG A 36 -12.38 10.78 -3.14
N ASP A 37 -12.80 10.74 -1.89
CA ASP A 37 -14.15 11.10 -1.47
C ASP A 37 -14.01 12.20 -0.41
N GLY A 38 -14.05 13.45 -0.85
CA GLY A 38 -13.72 14.58 0.00
C GLY A 38 -12.26 14.49 0.44
N ASN A 39 -12.03 14.50 1.75
CA ASN A 39 -10.68 14.36 2.32
C ASN A 39 -10.27 12.90 2.49
N ASN A 40 -11.17 11.97 2.20
CA ASN A 40 -10.90 10.55 2.37
C ASN A 40 -10.26 9.97 1.12
N ARG A 41 -9.18 9.22 1.32
CA ARG A 41 -8.53 8.48 0.24
C ARG A 41 -9.09 7.06 0.25
N LEU A 42 -9.35 6.54 -0.94
CA LEU A 42 -9.82 5.16 -1.09
C LEU A 42 -8.84 4.41 -1.98
N TYR A 43 -8.53 3.20 -1.57
CA TYR A 43 -7.58 2.32 -2.26
C TYR A 43 -8.31 1.08 -2.75
N ASN A 44 -7.83 0.50 -3.84
CA ASN A 44 -8.34 -0.79 -4.30
C ASN A 44 -7.81 -1.89 -3.39
N SER A 45 -8.70 -2.66 -2.78
CA SER A 45 -8.31 -3.67 -1.79
C SER A 45 -7.39 -4.75 -2.35
N ARG A 46 -7.58 -5.12 -3.61
CA ARG A 46 -6.72 -6.13 -4.26
C ARG A 46 -5.33 -5.58 -4.53
N GLU A 47 -5.25 -4.33 -4.98
CA GLU A 47 -3.97 -3.68 -5.22
C GLU A 47 -3.19 -3.50 -3.92
N VAL A 48 -3.88 -3.16 -2.84
CA VAL A 48 -3.26 -3.04 -1.52
C VAL A 48 -2.71 -4.40 -1.06
N SER A 49 -3.51 -5.44 -1.18
CA SER A 49 -3.11 -6.78 -0.79
C SER A 49 -1.86 -7.23 -1.55
N ALA A 50 -1.88 -7.06 -2.87
CA ALA A 50 -0.75 -7.42 -3.72
C ALA A 50 0.49 -6.58 -3.39
N GLY A 51 0.30 -5.26 -3.21
CA GLY A 51 1.40 -4.35 -2.91
C GLY A 51 2.06 -4.64 -1.57
N LEU A 52 1.27 -4.83 -0.54
CA LEU A 52 1.81 -5.11 0.80
C LEU A 52 2.49 -6.48 0.86
N SER A 53 1.92 -7.48 0.18
CA SER A 53 2.52 -8.80 0.09
C SER A 53 3.89 -8.72 -0.58
N ARG A 54 3.99 -7.95 -1.65
CA ARG A 54 5.24 -7.75 -2.38
C ARG A 54 6.27 -7.01 -1.55
N ILE A 55 5.85 -5.95 -0.85
CA ILE A 55 6.73 -5.20 0.03
C ILE A 55 7.30 -6.12 1.10
N THR A 56 6.44 -6.90 1.74
CA THR A 56 6.85 -7.83 2.79
C THR A 56 7.87 -8.85 2.26
N LYS A 57 7.60 -9.41 1.10
CA LYS A 57 8.48 -10.38 0.47
C LYS A 57 9.86 -9.79 0.19
N LEU A 58 9.90 -8.60 -0.41
CA LEU A 58 11.17 -7.96 -0.76
C LEU A 58 11.92 -7.53 0.49
N LYS A 59 11.23 -7.05 1.52
CA LYS A 59 11.87 -6.71 2.80
C LYS A 59 12.50 -7.94 3.44
N SER A 60 11.82 -9.09 3.38
CA SER A 60 12.35 -10.32 3.94
C SER A 60 13.60 -10.80 3.20
N GLN A 61 13.78 -10.37 1.95
CA GLN A 61 14.95 -10.67 1.16
C GLN A 61 16.09 -9.67 1.39
N GLY A 62 15.88 -8.70 2.29
CA GLY A 62 16.92 -7.74 2.65
C GLY A 62 16.87 -6.42 1.88
N TYR A 63 15.88 -6.20 1.03
CA TYR A 63 15.80 -4.95 0.29
C TYR A 63 15.26 -3.82 1.16
N SER A 64 15.87 -2.64 1.05
CA SER A 64 15.35 -1.44 1.68
C SER A 64 14.09 -0.96 0.95
N LEU A 65 13.27 -0.14 1.63
CA LEU A 65 12.09 0.42 1.00
C LEU A 65 12.41 1.24 -0.23
N ARG A 66 13.56 1.92 -0.22
CA ARG A 66 14.02 2.70 -1.37
C ARG A 66 14.25 1.82 -2.59
N LEU A 67 14.90 0.68 -2.40
CA LEU A 67 15.14 -0.27 -3.47
C LEU A 67 13.84 -0.93 -3.93
N ILE A 68 12.97 -1.24 -2.98
CA ILE A 68 11.66 -1.83 -3.29
C ILE A 68 10.86 -0.89 -4.19
N ARG A 69 10.87 0.41 -3.88
CA ARG A 69 10.21 1.41 -4.72
C ARG A 69 10.73 1.35 -6.16
N GLY A 70 12.04 1.28 -6.32
CA GLY A 70 12.66 1.20 -7.64
C GLY A 70 12.26 -0.05 -8.40
N ILE A 71 12.22 -1.19 -7.71
CA ILE A 71 11.84 -2.47 -8.30
C ILE A 71 10.38 -2.41 -8.78
N ILE A 72 9.48 -1.95 -7.93
CA ILE A 72 8.05 -1.89 -8.24
C ILE A 72 7.78 -0.94 -9.40
N ARG A 73 8.47 0.21 -9.44
CA ARG A 73 8.29 1.18 -10.53
C ARG A 73 8.76 0.64 -11.87
N LYS A 74 9.78 -0.21 -11.89
CA LYS A 74 10.28 -0.79 -13.13
C LYS A 74 9.34 -1.83 -13.73
N GLU A 75 8.46 -2.40 -12.92
CA GLU A 75 7.56 -3.45 -13.37
C GLU A 75 6.26 -2.94 -13.96
N ILE A 76 6.06 -1.64 -13.93
CA ILE A 76 4.84 -1.01 -14.47
C ILE A 76 5.05 -0.65 -15.93
#